data_6a04abfd7891c7271290dfbe7e7c2fb9
#
_entry.id   6a04abfd7891c7271290dfbe7e7c2fb9
#
_cell.length_a   1.000
_cell.length_b   1.000
_cell.length_c   1.000
_cell.angle_alpha   90.00
_cell.angle_beta   90.00
_cell.angle_gamma   90.00
#
_symmetry.space_group_name_H-M   'P 1'
#
loop_
_entity.id
_entity.type
_entity.pdbx_description
1 polymer ?
#
loop_
_entity_poly.entity_id
_entity_poly.type
_entity_poly.pdbx_seq_one_letter_code
_entity_poly.pdbx_strand_id
1 'polypeptide(L)'
;MVKIYLDTCCLNRPFDDQIQDKIRLEAESIILILYHLESFDWEWISSDVIDYEIRQTPDLQKRFRVNLISRYAHKVISLEKEIIERAKKIELYGFQAYDALHIACAEYGNCQVFLTTDEKLLKLSSRFSRELSLKVFNPLDWLKEVIKNEAKDDIK
;
A
#
# COMPACT_ATOMS: atom_id res chain seq x y z
N MET A 1 15.34 -4.77 6.75
CA MET A 1 14.79 -4.00 5.62
C MET A 1 13.31 -3.82 5.81
N VAL A 2 12.81 -2.61 5.65
CA VAL A 2 11.38 -2.33 5.78
C VAL A 2 10.62 -2.97 4.61
N LYS A 3 9.57 -3.70 4.93
CA LYS A 3 8.67 -4.30 3.94
C LYS A 3 7.40 -3.48 3.84
N ILE A 4 7.05 -3.09 2.63
CA ILE A 4 5.96 -2.16 2.32
C ILE A 4 4.94 -2.85 1.42
N TYR A 5 3.67 -2.66 1.73
CA TYR A 5 2.55 -3.07 0.88
C TYR A 5 1.87 -1.81 0.34
N LEU A 6 1.71 -1.74 -0.98
CA LEU A 6 1.02 -0.63 -1.66
C LEU A 6 -0.38 -1.07 -2.05
N ASP A 7 -1.39 -0.40 -1.48
CA ASP A 7 -2.78 -0.59 -1.88
C ASP A 7 -2.96 -0.22 -3.36
N THR A 8 -3.91 -0.82 -4.03
CA THR A 8 -4.17 -0.59 -5.46
C THR A 8 -4.39 0.89 -5.77
N CYS A 9 -5.08 1.62 -4.89
CA CYS A 9 -5.30 3.06 -5.06
C CYS A 9 -3.98 3.85 -5.13
N CYS A 10 -2.93 3.39 -4.46
CA CYS A 10 -1.60 4.00 -4.55
C CYS A 10 -1.00 3.82 -5.94
N LEU A 11 -1.13 2.64 -6.51
CA LEU A 11 -0.62 2.35 -7.86
C LEU A 11 -1.38 3.11 -8.93
N ASN A 12 -2.65 3.38 -8.70
CA ASN A 12 -3.50 4.15 -9.61
C ASN A 12 -3.21 5.65 -9.55
N ARG A 13 -2.75 6.14 -8.41
CA ARG A 13 -2.67 7.59 -8.14
C ARG A 13 -1.88 8.39 -9.17
N PRO A 14 -0.72 7.93 -9.69
CA PRO A 14 0.00 8.66 -10.73
C PRO A 14 -0.78 8.82 -12.04
N PHE A 15 -1.80 8.00 -12.26
CA PHE A 15 -2.63 8.00 -13.48
C PHE A 15 -4.01 8.60 -13.25
N ASP A 16 -4.30 9.06 -12.04
CA ASP A 16 -5.53 9.80 -11.72
C ASP A 16 -5.40 11.23 -12.21
N ASP A 17 -6.55 11.95 -12.30
CA ASP A 17 -6.56 13.36 -12.64
C ASP A 17 -5.75 14.15 -11.59
N GLN A 18 -4.77 14.92 -12.06
CA GLN A 18 -3.81 15.64 -11.21
C GLN A 18 -4.24 17.08 -10.88
N ILE A 19 -5.48 17.46 -11.14
CA ILE A 19 -5.96 18.83 -10.90
C ILE A 19 -5.92 19.19 -9.41
N GLN A 20 -6.33 18.26 -8.53
CA GLN A 20 -6.30 18.49 -7.09
C GLN A 20 -4.87 18.36 -6.55
N ASP A 21 -4.44 19.33 -5.75
CA ASP A 21 -3.10 19.33 -5.18
C ASP A 21 -2.81 18.09 -4.33
N LYS A 22 -3.77 17.65 -3.53
CA LYS A 22 -3.61 16.46 -2.70
C LYS A 22 -3.30 15.23 -3.56
N ILE A 23 -4.05 15.02 -4.64
CA ILE A 23 -3.85 13.89 -5.55
C ILE A 23 -2.47 13.96 -6.20
N ARG A 24 -2.06 15.15 -6.64
CA ARG A 24 -0.75 15.35 -7.25
C ARG A 24 0.39 15.08 -6.27
N LEU A 25 0.28 15.54 -5.04
CA LEU A 25 1.29 15.30 -4.01
C LEU A 25 1.38 13.81 -3.64
N GLU A 26 0.24 13.13 -3.56
CA GLU A 26 0.20 11.69 -3.35
C GLU A 26 0.85 10.95 -4.52
N ALA A 27 0.56 11.35 -5.77
CA ALA A 27 1.14 10.77 -6.97
C ALA A 27 2.67 10.92 -6.99
N GLU A 28 3.18 12.12 -6.68
CA GLU A 28 4.61 12.38 -6.59
C GLU A 28 5.28 11.53 -5.51
N SER A 29 4.60 11.37 -4.38
CA SER A 29 5.09 10.53 -3.29
C SER A 29 5.20 9.07 -3.72
N ILE A 30 4.20 8.55 -4.42
CA ILE A 30 4.22 7.18 -4.93
C ILE A 30 5.35 6.97 -5.92
N ILE A 31 5.57 7.93 -6.83
CA ILE A 31 6.66 7.84 -7.81
C ILE A 31 8.01 7.77 -7.08
N LEU A 32 8.21 8.59 -6.07
CA LEU A 32 9.45 8.57 -5.29
C LEU A 32 9.62 7.27 -4.50
N ILE A 33 8.53 6.75 -3.92
CA ILE A 33 8.55 5.47 -3.22
C ILE A 33 8.91 4.33 -4.18
N LEU A 34 8.32 4.31 -5.38
CA LEU A 34 8.64 3.30 -6.39
C LEU A 34 10.11 3.36 -6.81
N TYR A 35 10.67 4.55 -6.92
CA TYR A 35 12.10 4.73 -7.19
C TYR A 35 12.97 4.06 -6.12
N HIS A 36 12.66 4.27 -4.85
CA HIS A 36 13.40 3.65 -3.74
C HIS A 36 13.19 2.13 -3.68
N LEU A 37 12.00 1.65 -4.05
CA LEU A 37 11.74 0.22 -4.14
C LEU A 37 12.57 -0.44 -5.25
N GLU A 38 12.72 0.23 -6.39
CA GLU A 38 13.58 -0.23 -7.48
C GLU A 38 15.04 -0.30 -7.05
N SER A 39 15.47 0.63 -6.22
CA SER A 39 16.84 0.69 -5.69
C SER A 39 17.07 -0.26 -4.49
N PHE A 40 16.08 -1.06 -4.13
CA PHE A 40 16.13 -2.02 -3.00
C PHE A 40 16.38 -1.39 -1.63
N ASP A 41 16.03 -0.10 -1.46
CA ASP A 41 16.07 0.54 -0.14
C ASP A 41 15.02 -0.03 0.81
N TRP A 42 13.90 -0.49 0.22
CA TRP A 42 12.79 -1.16 0.91
C TRP A 42 12.35 -2.36 0.08
N GLU A 43 11.66 -3.31 0.69
CA GLU A 43 11.11 -4.47 -0.01
C GLU A 43 9.61 -4.26 -0.30
N TRP A 44 9.22 -4.45 -1.54
CA TRP A 44 7.84 -4.30 -1.97
C TRP A 44 7.13 -5.65 -2.00
N ILE A 45 6.12 -5.80 -1.15
CA ILE A 45 5.27 -6.99 -1.08
C ILE A 45 3.93 -6.66 -1.72
N SER A 46 3.53 -7.45 -2.71
CA SER A 46 2.22 -7.37 -3.36
C SER A 46 1.43 -8.64 -3.08
N SER A 47 0.28 -8.82 -3.71
CA SER A 47 -0.56 -9.98 -3.51
C SER A 47 -1.42 -10.29 -4.73
N ASP A 48 -2.02 -11.49 -4.75
CA ASP A 48 -3.02 -11.88 -5.73
C ASP A 48 -4.22 -10.93 -5.74
N VAL A 49 -4.54 -10.32 -4.60
CA VAL A 49 -5.66 -9.37 -4.47
C VAL A 49 -5.38 -8.10 -5.29
N ILE A 50 -4.14 -7.61 -5.25
CA ILE A 50 -3.71 -6.47 -6.09
C ILE A 50 -3.88 -6.83 -7.57
N ASP A 51 -3.39 -7.99 -7.98
CA ASP A 51 -3.50 -8.43 -9.37
C ASP A 51 -4.96 -8.54 -9.82
N TYR A 52 -5.83 -9.06 -8.97
CA TYR A 52 -7.26 -9.17 -9.24
C TYR A 52 -7.88 -7.79 -9.43
N GLU A 53 -7.63 -6.85 -8.52
CA GLU A 53 -8.19 -5.50 -8.62
C GLU A 53 -7.69 -4.74 -9.85
N ILE A 54 -6.42 -4.90 -10.20
CA ILE A 54 -5.86 -4.28 -11.41
C ILE A 54 -6.62 -4.78 -12.63
N ARG A 55 -6.92 -6.08 -12.72
CA ARG A 55 -7.67 -6.67 -13.83
C ARG A 55 -9.10 -6.14 -13.93
N GLN A 56 -9.67 -5.65 -12.83
CA GLN A 56 -11.00 -5.06 -12.80
C GLN A 56 -11.02 -3.57 -13.19
N THR A 57 -9.88 -2.96 -13.41
CA THR A 57 -9.79 -1.53 -13.79
C THR A 57 -10.44 -1.30 -15.15
N PRO A 58 -11.49 -0.45 -15.26
CA PRO A 58 -12.23 -0.26 -16.52
C PRO A 58 -11.40 0.41 -17.61
N ASP A 59 -10.56 1.39 -17.25
CA ASP A 59 -9.71 2.11 -18.19
C ASP A 59 -8.56 1.21 -18.66
N LEU A 60 -8.54 0.85 -19.93
CA LEU A 60 -7.57 -0.09 -20.50
C LEU A 60 -6.14 0.42 -20.42
N GLN A 61 -5.91 1.71 -20.67
CA GLN A 61 -4.57 2.30 -20.62
C GLN A 61 -4.04 2.33 -19.19
N LYS A 62 -4.89 2.76 -18.26
CA LYS A 62 -4.56 2.77 -16.83
C LYS A 62 -4.24 1.37 -16.33
N ARG A 63 -5.09 0.40 -16.66
CA ARG A 63 -4.89 -1.01 -16.31
C ARG A 63 -3.55 -1.55 -16.82
N PHE A 64 -3.23 -1.26 -18.08
CA PHE A 64 -1.97 -1.69 -18.67
C PHE A 64 -0.75 -1.10 -17.95
N ARG A 65 -0.78 0.20 -17.68
CA ARG A 65 0.32 0.92 -17.01
C ARG A 65 0.51 0.45 -15.58
N VAL A 66 -0.58 0.32 -14.83
CA VAL A 66 -0.54 -0.14 -13.44
C VAL A 66 -0.05 -1.58 -13.37
N ASN A 67 -0.50 -2.43 -14.30
CA ASN A 67 -0.04 -3.82 -14.36
C ASN A 67 1.46 -3.91 -14.61
N LEU A 68 2.01 -3.09 -15.51
CA LEU A 68 3.45 -3.05 -15.75
C LEU A 68 4.23 -2.69 -14.48
N ILE A 69 3.77 -1.67 -13.76
CA ILE A 69 4.41 -1.23 -12.51
C ILE A 69 4.34 -2.34 -11.45
N SER A 70 3.19 -2.99 -11.31
CA SER A 70 2.99 -4.01 -10.29
C SER A 70 3.92 -5.22 -10.44
N ARG A 71 4.42 -5.47 -11.66
CA ARG A 71 5.35 -6.57 -11.93
C ARG A 71 6.73 -6.38 -11.30
N TYR A 72 7.05 -5.16 -10.87
CA TYR A 72 8.31 -4.88 -10.18
C TYR A 72 8.27 -5.20 -8.69
N ALA A 73 7.13 -5.64 -8.16
CA ALA A 73 7.04 -6.09 -6.76
C ALA A 73 8.06 -7.22 -6.51
N HIS A 74 8.72 -7.15 -5.38
CA HIS A 74 9.77 -8.12 -5.04
C HIS A 74 9.18 -9.48 -4.67
N LYS A 75 7.98 -9.49 -4.09
CA LYS A 75 7.28 -10.71 -3.70
C LYS A 75 5.77 -10.52 -3.85
N VAL A 76 5.09 -11.56 -4.32
CA VAL A 76 3.63 -11.58 -4.45
C VAL A 76 3.08 -12.65 -3.53
N ILE A 77 2.23 -12.26 -2.58
CA ILE A 77 1.59 -13.17 -1.64
C ILE A 77 0.39 -13.83 -2.32
N SER A 78 0.41 -15.15 -2.36
CA SER A 78 -0.73 -15.95 -2.85
C SER A 78 -1.75 -16.13 -1.73
N LEU A 79 -3.04 -16.07 -2.08
CA LEU A 79 -4.10 -16.29 -1.11
C LEU A 79 -4.05 -17.71 -0.57
N GLU A 80 -4.06 -17.81 0.74
CA GLU A 80 -4.08 -19.08 1.48
C GLU A 80 -5.19 -19.03 2.52
N LYS A 81 -5.56 -20.21 3.02
CA LYS A 81 -6.64 -20.34 4.01
C LYS A 81 -6.43 -19.44 5.23
N GLU A 82 -5.20 -19.37 5.73
CA GLU A 82 -4.85 -18.56 6.90
C GLU A 82 -5.09 -17.07 6.66
N ILE A 83 -4.78 -16.61 5.45
CA ILE A 83 -5.00 -15.21 5.05
C ILE A 83 -6.50 -14.89 5.04
N ILE A 84 -7.29 -15.79 4.46
CA ILE A 84 -8.75 -15.64 4.37
C ILE A 84 -9.37 -15.62 5.77
N GLU A 85 -8.93 -16.51 6.65
CA GLU A 85 -9.40 -16.54 8.04
C GLU A 85 -9.06 -15.26 8.79
N ARG A 86 -7.84 -14.75 8.62
CA ARG A 86 -7.43 -13.48 9.22
C ARG A 86 -8.24 -12.31 8.67
N ALA A 87 -8.47 -12.27 7.35
CA ALA A 87 -9.28 -11.24 6.71
C ALA A 87 -10.70 -11.20 7.30
N LYS A 88 -11.33 -12.36 7.56
CA LYS A 88 -12.64 -12.42 8.17
C LYS A 88 -12.66 -11.80 9.57
N LYS A 89 -11.60 -11.98 10.35
CA LYS A 89 -11.47 -11.34 11.66
C LYS A 89 -11.33 -9.83 11.53
N ILE A 90 -10.54 -9.37 10.58
CA ILE A 90 -10.36 -7.94 10.31
C ILE A 90 -11.70 -7.30 9.89
N GLU A 91 -12.49 -7.98 9.07
CA GLU A 91 -13.82 -7.50 8.69
C GLU A 91 -14.72 -7.23 9.91
N LEU A 92 -14.58 -8.00 10.99
CA LEU A 92 -15.35 -7.80 12.22
C LEU A 92 -15.08 -6.44 12.87
N TYR A 93 -13.94 -5.82 12.60
CA TYR A 93 -13.63 -4.46 13.05
C TYR A 93 -14.31 -3.38 12.21
N GLY A 94 -14.98 -3.76 11.11
CA GLY A 94 -15.69 -2.84 10.24
C GLY A 94 -15.00 -2.58 8.90
N PHE A 95 -13.88 -3.23 8.61
CA PHE A 95 -13.20 -3.10 7.32
C PHE A 95 -14.00 -3.77 6.21
N GLN A 96 -13.95 -3.19 5.01
CA GLN A 96 -14.53 -3.81 3.82
C GLN A 96 -13.74 -5.08 3.45
N ALA A 97 -14.40 -6.01 2.75
CA ALA A 97 -13.83 -7.32 2.44
C ALA A 97 -12.48 -7.24 1.72
N TYR A 98 -12.36 -6.41 0.68
CA TYR A 98 -11.10 -6.27 -0.05
C TYR A 98 -10.01 -5.62 0.79
N ASP A 99 -10.37 -4.60 1.57
CA ASP A 99 -9.41 -3.94 2.46
C ASP A 99 -8.87 -4.91 3.51
N ALA A 100 -9.75 -5.73 4.07
CA ALA A 100 -9.37 -6.77 5.02
C ALA A 100 -8.43 -7.81 4.39
N LEU A 101 -8.70 -8.21 3.14
CA LEU A 101 -7.82 -9.14 2.41
C LEU A 101 -6.45 -8.53 2.15
N HIS A 102 -6.39 -7.27 1.74
CA HIS A 102 -5.11 -6.58 1.53
C HIS A 102 -4.29 -6.52 2.83
N ILE A 103 -4.93 -6.13 3.93
CA ILE A 103 -4.25 -6.05 5.22
C ILE A 103 -3.76 -7.43 5.65
N ALA A 104 -4.60 -8.47 5.52
CA ALA A 104 -4.22 -9.83 5.87
C ALA A 104 -3.04 -10.34 5.02
N CYS A 105 -3.02 -10.05 3.72
CA CYS A 105 -1.89 -10.38 2.85
C CYS A 105 -0.61 -9.66 3.28
N ALA A 106 -0.72 -8.38 3.61
CA ALA A 106 0.42 -7.59 4.06
C ALA A 106 0.97 -8.11 5.39
N GLU A 107 0.11 -8.46 6.32
CA GLU A 107 0.51 -9.08 7.60
C GLU A 107 1.22 -10.41 7.37
N TYR A 108 0.67 -11.26 6.51
CA TYR A 108 1.25 -12.55 6.16
C TYR A 108 2.64 -12.40 5.54
N GLY A 109 2.84 -11.36 4.74
CA GLY A 109 4.14 -11.02 4.15
C GLY A 109 5.10 -10.32 5.11
N ASN A 110 4.72 -10.18 6.38
CA ASN A 110 5.51 -9.50 7.42
C ASN A 110 5.82 -8.04 7.10
N CYS A 111 4.89 -7.34 6.46
CA CYS A 111 5.02 -5.91 6.18
C CYS A 111 4.90 -5.10 7.47
N GLN A 112 5.77 -4.11 7.62
CA GLN A 112 5.67 -3.12 8.68
C GLN A 112 4.75 -1.96 8.29
N VAL A 113 4.65 -1.69 7.00
CA VAL A 113 3.97 -0.51 6.47
C VAL A 113 2.98 -0.91 5.38
N PHE A 114 1.76 -0.40 5.51
CA PHE A 114 0.69 -0.52 4.50
C PHE A 114 0.33 0.88 4.07
N LEU A 115 0.50 1.18 2.79
CA LEU A 115 0.22 2.52 2.24
C LEU A 115 -1.09 2.54 1.47
N THR A 116 -1.93 3.52 1.78
CA THR A 116 -3.22 3.72 1.11
C THR A 116 -3.55 5.21 1.02
N THR A 117 -4.31 5.58 -0.01
CA THR A 117 -4.85 6.94 -0.16
C THR A 117 -6.32 7.01 0.31
N ASP A 118 -6.91 5.90 0.71
CA ASP A 118 -8.31 5.82 1.16
C ASP A 118 -8.44 6.35 2.58
N GLU A 119 -9.11 7.50 2.72
CA GLU A 119 -9.27 8.18 4.01
C GLU A 119 -10.09 7.36 5.02
N LYS A 120 -11.11 6.63 4.55
CA LYS A 120 -11.93 5.79 5.43
C LYS A 120 -11.09 4.64 6.00
N LEU A 121 -10.26 4.03 5.16
CA LEU A 121 -9.36 2.97 5.57
C LEU A 121 -8.32 3.50 6.57
N LEU A 122 -7.76 4.67 6.32
CA LEU A 122 -6.81 5.31 7.23
C LEU A 122 -7.42 5.57 8.61
N LYS A 123 -8.63 6.13 8.66
CA LYS A 123 -9.32 6.40 9.92
C LYS A 123 -9.64 5.14 10.69
N LEU A 124 -10.16 4.13 10.01
CA LEU A 124 -10.52 2.86 10.65
C LEU A 124 -9.28 2.14 11.16
N SER A 125 -8.20 2.13 10.38
CA SER A 125 -6.93 1.53 10.78
C SER A 125 -6.32 2.22 12.00
N SER A 126 -6.46 3.53 12.10
CA SER A 126 -6.01 4.28 13.27
C SER A 126 -6.79 3.86 14.53
N ARG A 127 -8.10 3.69 14.39
CA ARG A 127 -8.96 3.24 15.51
C ARG A 127 -8.57 1.86 16.01
N PHE A 128 -8.24 0.94 15.10
CA PHE A 128 -7.92 -0.46 15.42
C PHE A 128 -6.43 -0.77 15.30
N SER A 129 -5.57 0.23 15.50
CA SER A 129 -4.13 0.09 15.32
C SER A 129 -3.49 -1.00 16.19
N ARG A 130 -4.08 -1.28 17.36
CA ARG A 130 -3.59 -2.34 18.26
C ARG A 130 -3.93 -3.74 17.76
N GLU A 131 -4.95 -3.86 16.91
CA GLU A 131 -5.43 -5.14 16.38
C GLU A 131 -4.67 -5.57 15.12
N LEU A 132 -3.92 -4.65 14.50
CA LEU A 132 -3.16 -4.90 13.27
C LEU A 132 -1.67 -5.00 13.59
N SER A 133 -0.97 -5.94 12.93
CA SER A 133 0.47 -6.13 13.12
C SER A 133 1.33 -5.13 12.35
N LEU A 134 0.70 -4.29 11.53
CA LEU A 134 1.37 -3.30 10.69
C LEU A 134 0.81 -1.91 10.94
N LYS A 135 1.48 -0.89 10.41
CA LYS A 135 0.99 0.48 10.46
C LYS A 135 0.49 0.90 9.10
N VAL A 136 -0.66 1.58 9.07
CA VAL A 136 -1.30 2.06 7.85
C VAL A 136 -1.09 3.56 7.73
N PHE A 137 -0.54 4.00 6.60
CA PHE A 137 -0.22 5.40 6.33
C PHE A 137 -0.71 5.84 4.96
N ASN A 138 -0.98 7.14 4.84
CA ASN A 138 -0.99 7.80 3.54
C ASN A 138 0.45 7.87 3.02
N PRO A 139 0.68 7.63 1.72
CA PRO A 139 2.05 7.62 1.17
C PRO A 139 2.82 8.93 1.36
N LEU A 140 2.15 10.08 1.24
CA LEU A 140 2.79 11.37 1.46
C LEU A 140 3.22 11.53 2.92
N ASP A 141 2.35 11.19 3.86
CA ASP A 141 2.62 11.31 5.29
C ASP A 141 3.75 10.38 5.72
N TRP A 142 3.74 9.15 5.22
CA TRP A 142 4.81 8.19 5.52
C TRP A 142 6.16 8.67 4.98
N LEU A 143 6.18 9.16 3.75
CA LEU A 143 7.42 9.64 3.13
C LEU A 143 8.00 10.83 3.90
N LYS A 144 7.15 11.75 4.37
CA LYS A 144 7.59 12.86 5.22
C LYS A 144 8.25 12.38 6.50
N GLU A 145 7.70 11.35 7.15
CA GLU A 145 8.29 10.77 8.35
C GLU A 145 9.65 10.13 8.07
N VAL A 146 9.77 9.41 6.95
CA VAL A 146 11.04 8.78 6.56
C VAL A 146 12.12 9.84 6.33
N ILE A 147 11.81 10.89 5.59
CA ILE A 147 12.74 11.99 5.31
C ILE A 147 13.16 12.68 6.61
N LYS A 148 12.20 12.94 7.50
CA LYS A 148 12.47 13.57 8.81
C LYS A 148 13.40 12.73 9.67
N ASN A 149 13.20 11.42 9.69
CA ASN A 149 14.03 10.49 10.46
C ASN A 149 15.45 10.39 9.88
N GLU A 150 15.59 10.36 8.57
CA GLU A 150 16.88 10.40 7.89
C GLU A 150 17.65 11.68 8.24
N ALA A 151 17.00 12.83 8.21
CA ALA A 151 17.60 14.12 8.58
C ALA A 151 18.10 14.13 10.04
N LYS A 152 17.37 13.48 10.96
CA LYS A 152 17.79 13.36 12.36
C LYS A 152 19.03 12.48 12.51
N ASP A 153 19.09 11.39 11.74
CA ASP A 153 20.24 10.47 11.76
C ASP A 153 21.48 11.14 11.19
N ASP A 154 21.34 11.97 10.17
CA ASP A 154 22.46 12.73 9.58
C ASP A 154 23.04 13.79 10.52
N ILE A 155 22.25 14.29 11.47
CA ILE A 155 22.68 15.29 12.45
C ILE A 155 23.48 14.64 13.60
N LYS A 156 23.29 13.37 13.83
CA LYS A 156 24.04 12.60 14.84
C LYS A 156 25.41 12.19 14.34
#